data_4b7a1e6caeae0c1a151b116029440029
#
_entry.id   4b7a1e6caeae0c1a151b116029440029
#
_cell.length_a   1.000
_cell.length_b   1.000
_cell.length_c   1.000
_cell.angle_alpha   90.00
_cell.angle_beta   90.00
_cell.angle_gamma   90.00
#
_symmetry.space_group_name_H-M   'P 1'
#
loop_
_entity.id
_entity.type
_entity.pdbx_description
1 polymer ?
#
loop_
_entity_poly.entity_id
_entity_poly.type
_entity_poly.pdbx_seq_one_letter_code
_entity_poly.pdbx_strand_id
1 'polypeptide(L)'
;MDHNKLWKIPKEVEIPDHLTCLLRNLYAGQEATVRTGHRTTDGFQIEKGVCQGCVLSPCLFNLYAEYIMRNARLYEPQTGIKIAGRNINNLRYPDDTTLKAESEEELKSLLIKVKEESKNVGLKLNIQKTKIMAIWSYHFMANRWETVTDLIFGGSKITAEGDCSHEIKRCLLLGGKFMTNLESILKFRDITFPTKICLVKAMVFPIVMYGCESWTMKKAECQRIDAFELWCWRRVLRVLWTARRSNQSILKEISPEYLLEGLMLKLKLQYIGHLMQKTDSFEKTLMLGKIEGRRRRG
;
A
#
# COMPACT_ATOMS: atom_id res chain seq x y z
N MET A 1 14.62 14.84 -6.22
CA MET A 1 13.75 15.89 -6.79
C MET A 1 14.55 17.17 -6.78
N ASP A 2 14.71 17.84 -7.91
CA ASP A 2 15.49 19.07 -8.07
C ASP A 2 14.54 20.28 -7.95
N HIS A 3 14.83 21.23 -7.07
CA HIS A 3 13.96 22.39 -6.82
C HIS A 3 13.78 23.25 -8.07
N ASN A 4 14.84 23.45 -8.88
CA ASN A 4 14.75 24.24 -10.09
C ASN A 4 13.80 23.63 -11.14
N LYS A 5 13.74 22.29 -11.19
CA LYS A 5 12.80 21.56 -12.04
C LYS A 5 11.40 21.52 -11.44
N LEU A 6 11.31 21.37 -10.11
CA LEU A 6 10.04 21.37 -9.38
C LEU A 6 9.23 22.63 -9.66
N TRP A 7 9.87 23.81 -9.67
CA TRP A 7 9.16 25.09 -9.86
C TRP A 7 8.73 25.38 -11.31
N LYS A 8 9.16 24.57 -12.28
CA LYS A 8 8.67 24.64 -13.66
C LYS A 8 7.37 23.85 -13.85
N ILE A 9 7.22 22.74 -13.14
CA ILE A 9 6.08 21.83 -13.26
C ILE A 9 4.72 22.49 -12.94
N PRO A 10 4.56 23.28 -11.83
CA PRO A 10 3.29 23.92 -11.52
C PRO A 10 2.76 24.79 -12.64
N LYS A 11 3.63 25.49 -13.39
CA LYS A 11 3.24 26.30 -14.54
C LYS A 11 2.66 25.49 -15.69
N GLU A 12 3.24 24.30 -15.95
CA GLU A 12 2.77 23.39 -17.01
C GLU A 12 1.48 22.66 -16.62
N VAL A 13 1.15 22.60 -15.33
CA VAL A 13 -0.07 21.98 -14.79
C VAL A 13 -1.12 23.03 -14.40
N GLU A 14 -0.93 24.29 -14.87
CA GLU A 14 -1.87 25.40 -14.68
C GLU A 14 -2.13 25.76 -13.20
N ILE A 15 -1.15 25.57 -12.31
CA ILE A 15 -1.22 26.06 -10.93
C ILE A 15 -0.97 27.57 -10.93
N PRO A 16 -1.82 28.35 -10.23
CA PRO A 16 -1.68 29.81 -10.17
C PRO A 16 -0.29 30.26 -9.68
N ASP A 17 0.27 31.25 -10.34
CA ASP A 17 1.64 31.76 -10.07
C ASP A 17 1.84 32.21 -8.62
N HIS A 18 0.83 32.76 -7.97
CA HIS A 18 0.91 33.18 -6.57
C HIS A 18 1.13 32.01 -5.61
N LEU A 19 0.48 30.83 -5.87
CA LEU A 19 0.68 29.63 -5.07
C LEU A 19 2.07 29.03 -5.32
N THR A 20 2.51 29.03 -6.57
CA THR A 20 3.88 28.59 -6.93
C THR A 20 4.93 29.47 -6.25
N CYS A 21 4.72 30.80 -6.20
CA CYS A 21 5.60 31.72 -5.50
C CYS A 21 5.64 31.43 -3.98
N LEU A 22 4.49 31.23 -3.35
CA LEU A 22 4.42 30.88 -1.93
C LEU A 22 5.17 29.57 -1.62
N LEU A 23 4.98 28.54 -2.43
CA LEU A 23 5.67 27.26 -2.28
C LEU A 23 7.19 27.44 -2.45
N ARG A 24 7.61 28.20 -3.45
CA ARG A 24 9.02 28.49 -3.70
C ARG A 24 9.66 29.21 -2.51
N ASN A 25 8.97 30.20 -1.95
CA ASN A 25 9.46 30.92 -0.76
C ASN A 25 9.54 30.03 0.47
N LEU A 26 8.61 29.08 0.63
CA LEU A 26 8.65 28.10 1.72
C LEU A 26 9.89 27.20 1.67
N TYR A 27 10.37 26.90 0.46
CA TYR A 27 11.55 26.05 0.25
C TYR A 27 12.86 26.86 0.09
N ALA A 28 12.78 28.17 -0.05
CA ALA A 28 13.95 29.03 -0.20
C ALA A 28 14.70 29.14 1.12
N GLY A 29 16.02 28.92 1.09
CA GLY A 29 16.88 29.06 2.25
C GLY A 29 16.66 28.05 3.37
N GLN A 30 16.04 26.91 3.09
CA GLN A 30 15.91 25.86 4.09
C GLN A 30 17.26 25.26 4.44
N GLU A 31 17.52 25.17 5.75
CA GLU A 31 18.72 24.55 6.29
C GLU A 31 18.35 23.32 7.13
N ALA A 32 19.25 22.36 7.16
CA ALA A 32 19.14 21.18 8.03
C ALA A 32 20.39 20.99 8.85
N THR A 33 20.22 20.42 10.04
CA THR A 33 21.29 19.95 10.90
C THR A 33 21.04 18.49 11.23
N VAL A 34 22.10 17.69 11.36
CA VAL A 34 22.00 16.29 11.77
C VAL A 34 22.45 16.16 13.22
N ARG A 35 21.58 15.64 14.06
CA ARG A 35 21.91 15.33 15.45
C ARG A 35 22.25 13.86 15.60
N THR A 36 23.50 13.59 15.97
CA THR A 36 24.01 12.25 16.28
C THR A 36 24.35 12.17 17.76
N GLY A 37 23.52 11.48 18.55
CA GLY A 37 23.78 11.25 19.98
C GLY A 37 24.23 12.50 20.75
N HIS A 38 25.52 12.79 20.76
CA HIS A 38 26.15 13.89 21.50
C HIS A 38 26.64 15.07 20.65
N ARG A 39 26.48 15.06 19.34
CA ARG A 39 26.96 16.12 18.44
C ARG A 39 25.87 16.51 17.45
N THR A 40 25.82 17.82 17.14
CA THR A 40 25.01 18.36 16.06
C THR A 40 25.96 18.90 14.99
N THR A 41 25.68 18.61 13.72
CA THR A 41 26.48 19.15 12.60
C THR A 41 26.20 20.63 12.41
N ASP A 42 27.09 21.33 11.72
CA ASP A 42 26.79 22.65 11.20
C ASP A 42 25.61 22.61 10.24
N GLY A 43 24.89 23.73 10.12
CA GLY A 43 23.76 23.85 9.20
C GLY A 43 24.23 23.75 7.75
N PHE A 44 23.50 23.00 6.93
CA PHE A 44 23.70 22.92 5.49
C PHE A 44 22.40 23.20 4.74
N GLN A 45 22.52 23.86 3.59
CA GLN A 45 21.36 24.24 2.78
C GLN A 45 20.78 23.03 2.04
N ILE A 46 19.44 22.96 1.98
CA ILE A 46 18.71 21.93 1.26
C ILE A 46 18.32 22.46 -0.12
N GLU A 47 19.02 21.98 -1.15
CA GLU A 47 18.76 22.37 -2.54
C GLU A 47 17.90 21.35 -3.31
N LYS A 48 17.68 20.18 -2.75
CA LYS A 48 16.99 19.05 -3.39
C LYS A 48 16.11 18.29 -2.41
N GLY A 49 15.07 17.69 -2.92
CA GLY A 49 14.16 16.86 -2.14
C GLY A 49 12.89 17.61 -1.72
N VAL A 50 12.09 16.94 -0.91
CA VAL A 50 10.95 17.49 -0.17
C VAL A 50 11.04 17.02 1.27
N CYS A 51 10.58 17.84 2.21
CA CYS A 51 10.69 17.55 3.63
C CYS A 51 9.84 16.33 4.00
N GLN A 52 10.45 15.29 4.57
CA GLN A 52 9.73 14.15 5.10
C GLN A 52 8.89 14.58 6.33
N GLY A 53 7.60 14.22 6.36
CA GLY A 53 6.67 14.63 7.41
C GLY A 53 5.96 15.97 7.16
N CYS A 54 6.32 16.74 6.13
CA CYS A 54 5.59 17.93 5.74
C CYS A 54 4.30 17.57 5.00
N VAL A 55 3.19 18.22 5.34
CA VAL A 55 1.86 18.02 4.73
C VAL A 55 1.86 18.26 3.22
N LEU A 56 2.67 19.20 2.72
CA LEU A 56 2.76 19.55 1.30
C LEU A 56 3.63 18.59 0.48
N SER A 57 4.53 17.87 1.11
CA SER A 57 5.49 17.02 0.38
C SER A 57 4.86 15.92 -0.45
N PRO A 58 3.81 15.19 0.01
CA PRO A 58 3.10 14.22 -0.81
C PRO A 58 2.44 14.85 -2.05
N CYS A 59 1.83 16.04 -1.89
CA CYS A 59 1.20 16.76 -3.01
C CYS A 59 2.22 17.17 -4.05
N LEU A 60 3.36 17.72 -3.63
CA LEU A 60 4.44 18.11 -4.53
C LEU A 60 5.07 16.92 -5.25
N PHE A 61 5.23 15.80 -4.54
CA PHE A 61 5.73 14.57 -5.14
C PHE A 61 4.74 14.01 -6.18
N ASN A 62 3.45 13.97 -5.85
CA ASN A 62 2.42 13.53 -6.79
C ASN A 62 2.35 14.39 -8.05
N LEU A 63 2.47 15.72 -7.91
CA LEU A 63 2.54 16.64 -9.03
C LEU A 63 3.75 16.34 -9.94
N TYR A 64 4.88 16.08 -9.33
CA TYR A 64 6.11 15.71 -10.02
C TYR A 64 6.00 14.36 -10.75
N ALA A 65 5.40 13.37 -10.11
CA ALA A 65 5.13 12.08 -10.70
C ALA A 65 4.12 12.17 -11.86
N GLU A 66 3.07 12.99 -11.71
CA GLU A 66 2.08 13.24 -12.76
C GLU A 66 2.73 13.86 -14.01
N TYR A 67 3.60 14.84 -13.82
CA TYR A 67 4.36 15.45 -14.91
C TYR A 67 5.18 14.41 -15.69
N ILE A 68 5.90 13.52 -14.99
CA ILE A 68 6.68 12.44 -15.63
C ILE A 68 5.76 11.55 -16.48
N MET A 69 4.62 11.14 -15.95
CA MET A 69 3.70 10.23 -16.63
C MET A 69 3.03 10.87 -17.85
N ARG A 70 2.72 12.19 -17.77
CA ARG A 70 2.22 12.96 -18.93
C ARG A 70 3.26 13.00 -20.05
N ASN A 71 4.50 13.34 -19.73
CA ASN A 71 5.58 13.43 -20.72
C ASN A 71 5.97 12.07 -21.29
N ALA A 72 5.88 10.99 -20.51
CA ALA A 72 6.03 9.62 -20.99
C ALA A 72 4.88 9.16 -21.89
N ARG A 73 3.86 10.03 -22.13
CA ARG A 73 2.67 9.75 -22.97
C ARG A 73 1.92 8.48 -22.57
N LEU A 74 1.85 8.22 -21.26
CA LEU A 74 1.13 7.07 -20.73
C LEU A 74 -0.40 7.20 -20.85
N TYR A 75 -0.91 8.37 -21.21
CA TYR A 75 -2.34 8.62 -21.41
C TYR A 75 -2.83 8.33 -22.84
N GLU A 76 -1.96 7.81 -23.70
CA GLU A 76 -2.36 7.43 -25.06
C GLU A 76 -3.37 6.25 -25.01
N PRO A 77 -4.48 6.33 -25.76
CA PRO A 77 -5.58 5.38 -25.65
C PRO A 77 -5.27 3.96 -26.16
N GLN A 78 -4.07 3.73 -26.69
CA GLN A 78 -3.68 2.47 -27.30
C GLN A 78 -2.80 1.58 -26.39
N THR A 79 -2.34 2.09 -25.22
CA THR A 79 -1.41 1.34 -24.36
C THR A 79 -2.08 0.93 -23.06
N GLY A 80 -1.78 -0.29 -22.58
CA GLY A 80 -2.28 -0.81 -21.32
C GLY A 80 -3.40 -1.84 -21.47
N ILE A 81 -3.97 -2.23 -20.35
CA ILE A 81 -5.04 -3.24 -20.28
C ILE A 81 -6.40 -2.53 -20.36
N LYS A 82 -7.26 -2.99 -21.26
CA LYS A 82 -8.64 -2.49 -21.38
C LYS A 82 -9.54 -3.09 -20.33
N ILE A 83 -10.10 -2.25 -19.47
CA ILE A 83 -11.07 -2.65 -18.46
C ILE A 83 -12.27 -1.72 -18.54
N ALA A 84 -13.45 -2.27 -18.85
CA ALA A 84 -14.71 -1.52 -18.96
C ALA A 84 -14.60 -0.29 -19.89
N GLY A 85 -13.99 -0.47 -21.09
CA GLY A 85 -13.82 0.60 -22.06
C GLY A 85 -12.74 1.64 -21.73
N ARG A 86 -12.08 1.52 -20.58
CA ARG A 86 -10.98 2.41 -20.17
C ARG A 86 -9.64 1.68 -20.24
N ASN A 87 -8.63 2.32 -20.81
CA ASN A 87 -7.26 1.80 -20.79
C ASN A 87 -6.58 2.13 -19.48
N ILE A 88 -5.97 1.11 -18.86
CA ILE A 88 -5.20 1.25 -17.64
C ILE A 88 -3.81 0.70 -17.88
N ASN A 89 -2.85 1.58 -17.95
CA ASN A 89 -1.45 1.26 -18.16
C ASN A 89 -0.57 1.53 -16.95
N ASN A 90 -1.07 2.26 -15.95
CA ASN A 90 -0.34 2.50 -14.70
C ASN A 90 -1.25 2.59 -13.48
N LEU A 91 -0.71 2.21 -12.33
CA LEU A 91 -1.27 2.49 -11.00
C LEU A 91 -0.15 3.07 -10.14
N ARG A 92 -0.47 4.07 -9.34
CA ARG A 92 0.50 4.78 -8.52
C ARG A 92 0.07 4.81 -7.06
N TYR A 93 1.03 4.52 -6.19
CA TYR A 93 0.88 4.69 -4.75
C TYR A 93 2.18 5.32 -4.22
N PRO A 94 2.14 6.52 -3.68
CA PRO A 94 3.22 7.51 -3.52
C PRO A 94 4.35 7.37 -4.53
N ASP A 95 5.45 6.71 -4.18
CA ASP A 95 6.63 6.48 -5.02
C ASP A 95 6.61 5.14 -5.77
N ASP A 96 5.73 4.23 -5.38
CA ASP A 96 5.54 2.95 -6.06
C ASP A 96 4.66 3.15 -7.31
N THR A 97 5.17 2.73 -8.46
CA THR A 97 4.44 2.77 -9.73
C THR A 97 4.39 1.37 -10.34
N THR A 98 3.18 0.91 -10.66
CA THR A 98 2.96 -0.32 -11.43
C THR A 98 2.60 0.06 -12.85
N LEU A 99 3.36 -0.43 -13.84
CA LEU A 99 3.02 -0.35 -15.27
C LEU A 99 2.30 -1.63 -15.67
N LYS A 100 1.30 -1.51 -16.55
CA LYS A 100 0.51 -2.61 -17.06
C LYS A 100 0.48 -2.58 -18.58
N ALA A 101 0.65 -3.73 -19.20
CA ALA A 101 0.61 -3.89 -20.65
C ALA A 101 0.08 -5.28 -21.02
N GLU A 102 -0.42 -5.44 -22.23
CA GLU A 102 -0.88 -6.72 -22.77
C GLU A 102 0.27 -7.55 -23.35
N SER A 103 1.40 -6.92 -23.72
CA SER A 103 2.60 -7.58 -24.25
C SER A 103 3.89 -7.16 -23.57
N GLU A 104 4.93 -7.98 -23.74
CA GLU A 104 6.28 -7.69 -23.21
C GLU A 104 6.91 -6.48 -23.89
N GLU A 105 6.74 -6.36 -25.19
CA GLU A 105 7.30 -5.27 -26.01
C GLU A 105 6.69 -3.94 -25.60
N GLU A 106 5.38 -3.92 -25.37
CA GLU A 106 4.66 -2.75 -24.90
C GLU A 106 5.16 -2.35 -23.50
N LEU A 107 5.26 -3.31 -22.55
CA LEU A 107 5.75 -3.05 -21.21
C LEU A 107 7.18 -2.49 -21.22
N LYS A 108 8.06 -3.05 -22.05
CA LYS A 108 9.43 -2.54 -22.25
C LYS A 108 9.43 -1.10 -22.78
N SER A 109 8.61 -0.81 -23.78
CA SER A 109 8.48 0.54 -24.34
C SER A 109 8.02 1.54 -23.29
N LEU A 110 6.97 1.22 -22.52
CA LEU A 110 6.47 2.06 -21.41
C LEU A 110 7.55 2.30 -20.36
N LEU A 111 8.26 1.26 -19.96
CA LEU A 111 9.31 1.35 -18.95
C LEU A 111 10.49 2.22 -19.40
N ILE A 112 10.89 2.12 -20.68
CA ILE A 112 11.96 2.96 -21.26
C ILE A 112 11.53 4.43 -21.22
N LYS A 113 10.32 4.75 -21.69
CA LYS A 113 9.76 6.12 -21.68
C LYS A 113 9.75 6.71 -20.28
N VAL A 114 9.21 5.96 -19.29
CA VAL A 114 9.18 6.42 -17.88
C VAL A 114 10.59 6.62 -17.31
N LYS A 115 11.52 5.74 -17.66
CA LYS A 115 12.92 5.84 -17.21
C LYS A 115 13.61 7.09 -17.77
N GLU A 116 13.40 7.39 -19.06
CA GLU A 116 13.97 8.56 -19.71
C GLU A 116 13.40 9.85 -19.14
N GLU A 117 12.08 9.95 -19.03
CA GLU A 117 11.43 11.13 -18.45
C GLU A 117 11.78 11.32 -16.97
N SER A 118 11.86 10.25 -16.18
CA SER A 118 12.35 10.33 -14.79
C SER A 118 13.77 10.88 -14.71
N LYS A 119 14.66 10.43 -15.61
CA LYS A 119 16.04 10.92 -15.68
C LYS A 119 16.10 12.41 -16.06
N ASN A 120 15.26 12.85 -17.01
CA ASN A 120 15.18 14.24 -17.45
C ASN A 120 14.85 15.19 -16.29
N VAL A 121 14.06 14.73 -15.33
CA VAL A 121 13.71 15.53 -14.14
C VAL A 121 14.59 15.21 -12.91
N GLY A 122 15.62 14.39 -13.05
CA GLY A 122 16.59 14.10 -11.98
C GLY A 122 16.18 13.00 -11.01
N LEU A 123 15.16 12.19 -11.36
CA LEU A 123 14.83 10.95 -10.65
C LEU A 123 15.49 9.76 -11.33
N LYS A 124 15.85 8.76 -10.53
CA LYS A 124 16.41 7.50 -11.03
C LYS A 124 15.51 6.35 -10.65
N LEU A 125 15.15 5.54 -11.64
CA LEU A 125 14.46 4.29 -11.40
C LEU A 125 15.36 3.34 -10.61
N ASN A 126 14.82 2.75 -9.54
CA ASN A 126 15.55 1.76 -8.76
C ASN A 126 15.40 0.39 -9.41
N ILE A 127 16.37 0.00 -10.22
CA ILE A 127 16.36 -1.25 -10.99
C ILE A 127 16.28 -2.48 -10.06
N GLN A 128 16.94 -2.47 -8.92
CA GLN A 128 16.96 -3.60 -7.99
C GLN A 128 15.60 -3.83 -7.32
N LYS A 129 14.81 -2.76 -7.13
CA LYS A 129 13.46 -2.84 -6.57
C LYS A 129 12.38 -3.03 -7.65
N THR A 130 12.70 -2.77 -8.92
CA THR A 130 11.75 -2.93 -10.01
C THR A 130 11.66 -4.40 -10.40
N LYS A 131 10.44 -4.95 -10.35
CA LYS A 131 10.14 -6.35 -10.60
C LYS A 131 9.08 -6.47 -11.68
N ILE A 132 9.11 -7.57 -12.43
CA ILE A 132 8.11 -7.87 -13.45
C ILE A 132 7.30 -9.07 -12.99
N MET A 133 5.98 -8.99 -13.10
CA MET A 133 5.06 -10.07 -12.81
C MET A 133 4.21 -10.35 -14.04
N ALA A 134 4.25 -11.60 -14.53
CA ALA A 134 3.39 -12.08 -15.60
C ALA A 134 2.21 -12.85 -14.99
N ILE A 135 0.99 -12.53 -15.42
CA ILE A 135 -0.25 -13.17 -14.91
C ILE A 135 -0.55 -14.48 -15.66
N TRP A 136 0.09 -14.71 -16.82
CA TRP A 136 -0.05 -15.93 -17.61
C TRP A 136 1.34 -16.50 -17.90
N SER A 137 1.45 -17.81 -18.02
CA SER A 137 2.71 -18.56 -18.20
C SER A 137 3.40 -18.26 -19.54
N TYR A 138 3.85 -17.05 -19.75
CA TYR A 138 4.82 -16.71 -20.78
C TYR A 138 6.20 -16.69 -20.12
N HIS A 139 7.14 -17.43 -20.69
CA HIS A 139 8.55 -17.30 -20.35
C HIS A 139 9.02 -15.89 -20.76
N PHE A 140 9.04 -15.02 -19.77
CA PHE A 140 9.53 -13.65 -19.93
C PHE A 140 11.06 -13.69 -20.04
N MET A 141 11.59 -13.49 -21.25
CA MET A 141 13.03 -13.41 -21.49
C MET A 141 13.53 -11.99 -21.19
N ALA A 142 13.40 -11.55 -19.97
CA ALA A 142 13.90 -10.24 -19.56
C ALA A 142 15.36 -10.32 -19.10
N ASN A 143 16.29 -10.10 -19.97
CA ASN A 143 17.74 -10.15 -19.72
C ASN A 143 18.26 -9.18 -18.62
N ARG A 144 17.44 -8.35 -18.02
CA ARG A 144 17.83 -7.32 -17.02
C ARG A 144 16.92 -7.19 -15.81
N TRP A 145 15.74 -7.79 -15.80
CA TRP A 145 14.73 -7.57 -14.77
C TRP A 145 14.34 -8.89 -14.11
N GLU A 146 14.19 -8.86 -12.78
CA GLU A 146 13.76 -10.05 -12.03
C GLU A 146 12.28 -10.30 -12.27
N THR A 147 11.95 -11.47 -12.84
CA THR A 147 10.56 -11.94 -12.96
C THR A 147 10.16 -12.62 -11.66
N VAL A 148 9.02 -12.21 -11.11
CA VAL A 148 8.54 -12.70 -9.82
C VAL A 148 7.11 -13.21 -9.93
N THR A 149 6.75 -14.16 -9.07
CA THR A 149 5.39 -14.69 -8.92
C THR A 149 4.54 -13.86 -7.97
N ASP A 150 5.19 -13.04 -7.15
CA ASP A 150 4.54 -12.14 -6.20
C ASP A 150 5.36 -10.86 -5.99
N LEU A 151 4.67 -9.79 -5.63
CA LEU A 151 5.28 -8.50 -5.31
C LEU A 151 4.51 -7.81 -4.17
N ILE A 152 5.15 -6.85 -3.52
CA ILE A 152 4.50 -5.99 -2.53
C ILE A 152 4.23 -4.64 -3.20
N PHE A 153 2.95 -4.24 -3.24
CA PHE A 153 2.50 -2.96 -3.74
C PHE A 153 1.55 -2.31 -2.73
N GLY A 154 1.81 -1.05 -2.39
CA GLY A 154 1.01 -0.34 -1.38
C GLY A 154 1.00 -1.05 -0.01
N GLY A 155 2.06 -1.77 0.35
CA GLY A 155 2.15 -2.53 1.60
C GLY A 155 1.47 -3.89 1.59
N SER A 156 0.74 -4.27 0.53
CA SER A 156 0.07 -5.57 0.38
C SER A 156 0.78 -6.48 -0.61
N LYS A 157 0.85 -7.76 -0.30
CA LYS A 157 1.43 -8.78 -1.17
C LYS A 157 0.42 -9.21 -2.22
N ILE A 158 0.77 -9.00 -3.49
CA ILE A 158 -0.03 -9.37 -4.66
C ILE A 158 0.65 -10.57 -5.33
N THR A 159 -0.12 -11.60 -5.65
CA THR A 159 0.33 -12.78 -6.38
C THR A 159 -0.20 -12.78 -7.80
N ALA A 160 0.52 -13.40 -8.74
CA ALA A 160 0.10 -13.53 -10.13
C ALA A 160 -1.24 -14.28 -10.29
N GLU A 161 -1.54 -15.18 -9.36
CA GLU A 161 -2.78 -15.96 -9.35
C GLU A 161 -3.97 -15.21 -8.69
N GLY A 162 -3.72 -14.05 -8.07
CA GLY A 162 -4.75 -13.30 -7.34
C GLY A 162 -5.20 -13.95 -6.02
N ASP A 163 -4.45 -14.93 -5.48
CA ASP A 163 -4.78 -15.59 -4.21
C ASP A 163 -4.30 -14.77 -3.01
N CYS A 164 -5.22 -14.46 -2.10
CA CYS A 164 -4.95 -13.67 -0.90
C CYS A 164 -4.34 -14.48 0.25
N SER A 165 -4.26 -15.82 0.15
CA SER A 165 -3.80 -16.68 1.25
C SER A 165 -2.40 -16.35 1.73
N HIS A 166 -1.49 -15.96 0.83
CA HIS A 166 -0.13 -15.56 1.18
C HIS A 166 -0.10 -14.22 1.93
N GLU A 167 -0.94 -13.27 1.51
CA GLU A 167 -1.05 -11.96 2.19
C GLU A 167 -1.66 -12.12 3.58
N ILE A 168 -2.74 -12.90 3.72
CA ILE A 168 -3.36 -13.19 5.01
C ILE A 168 -2.34 -13.81 5.97
N LYS A 169 -1.59 -14.81 5.53
CA LYS A 169 -0.52 -15.42 6.34
C LYS A 169 0.54 -14.38 6.76
N ARG A 170 0.95 -13.51 5.83
CA ARG A 170 1.92 -12.45 6.11
C ARG A 170 1.41 -11.47 7.16
N CYS A 171 0.17 -11.01 7.04
CA CYS A 171 -0.45 -10.09 8.01
C CYS A 171 -0.60 -10.72 9.38
N LEU A 172 -1.01 -12.00 9.46
CA LEU A 172 -1.07 -12.75 10.71
C LEU A 172 0.31 -12.89 11.37
N LEU A 173 1.35 -13.16 10.59
CA LEU A 173 2.74 -13.22 11.09
C LEU A 173 3.21 -11.86 11.63
N LEU A 174 2.92 -10.78 10.91
CA LEU A 174 3.27 -9.42 11.36
C LEU A 174 2.52 -9.06 12.65
N GLY A 175 1.21 -9.31 12.70
CA GLY A 175 0.42 -9.13 13.91
C GLY A 175 0.93 -9.97 15.08
N GLY A 176 1.37 -11.22 14.82
CA GLY A 176 1.98 -12.10 15.81
C GLY A 176 3.28 -11.56 16.36
N LYS A 177 4.18 -11.06 15.52
CA LYS A 177 5.41 -10.39 15.95
C LYS A 177 5.11 -9.17 16.82
N PHE A 178 4.16 -8.35 16.39
CA PHE A 178 3.76 -7.15 17.14
C PHE A 178 3.14 -7.51 18.49
N MET A 179 2.26 -8.52 18.52
CA MET A 179 1.68 -9.03 19.76
C MET A 179 2.75 -9.55 20.73
N THR A 180 3.80 -10.19 20.23
CA THR A 180 4.93 -10.64 21.05
C THR A 180 5.70 -9.47 21.65
N ASN A 181 5.91 -8.40 20.87
CA ASN A 181 6.55 -7.17 21.38
C ASN A 181 5.71 -6.47 22.46
N LEU A 182 4.38 -6.55 22.39
CA LEU A 182 3.48 -6.03 23.42
C LEU A 182 3.45 -6.88 24.70
N GLU A 183 4.00 -8.08 24.69
CA GLU A 183 3.90 -9.00 25.82
C GLU A 183 4.50 -8.42 27.12
N SER A 184 5.58 -7.66 27.02
CA SER A 184 6.17 -6.96 28.16
C SER A 184 5.16 -6.01 28.82
N ILE A 185 4.45 -5.21 28.01
CA ILE A 185 3.43 -4.26 28.47
C ILE A 185 2.22 -5.02 29.05
N LEU A 186 1.77 -6.08 28.40
CA LEU A 186 0.64 -6.87 28.86
C LEU A 186 0.92 -7.61 30.18
N LYS A 187 2.21 -7.79 30.56
CA LYS A 187 2.62 -8.37 31.85
C LYS A 187 2.53 -7.40 33.01
N PHE A 188 2.49 -6.08 32.79
CA PHE A 188 2.36 -5.12 33.86
C PHE A 188 1.03 -5.29 34.60
N ARG A 189 1.09 -5.29 35.97
CA ARG A 189 -0.10 -5.44 36.83
C ARG A 189 -0.94 -4.18 36.90
N ASP A 190 -0.30 -3.03 36.75
CA ASP A 190 -0.95 -1.71 36.89
C ASP A 190 -1.84 -1.37 35.68
N ILE A 191 -1.69 -2.10 34.56
CA ILE A 191 -2.54 -1.93 33.39
C ILE A 191 -3.80 -2.77 33.57
N THR A 192 -4.95 -2.10 33.55
CA THR A 192 -6.25 -2.76 33.70
C THR A 192 -6.56 -3.71 32.55
N PHE A 193 -7.38 -4.70 32.83
CA PHE A 193 -7.76 -5.70 31.81
C PHE A 193 -8.47 -5.07 30.59
N PRO A 194 -9.43 -4.16 30.74
CA PRO A 194 -10.03 -3.45 29.60
C PRO A 194 -9.00 -2.69 28.76
N THR A 195 -8.02 -2.06 29.40
CA THR A 195 -6.94 -1.35 28.68
C THR A 195 -6.09 -2.30 27.84
N LYS A 196 -5.79 -3.50 28.37
CA LYS A 196 -5.06 -4.53 27.60
C LYS A 196 -5.82 -4.98 26.36
N ILE A 197 -7.13 -5.18 26.48
CA ILE A 197 -7.99 -5.50 25.34
C ILE A 197 -7.97 -4.35 24.31
N CYS A 198 -8.10 -3.11 24.79
CA CYS A 198 -8.05 -1.93 23.92
C CYS A 198 -6.71 -1.82 23.17
N LEU A 199 -5.58 -2.06 23.84
CA LEU A 199 -4.26 -2.07 23.21
C LEU A 199 -4.16 -3.09 22.08
N VAL A 200 -4.63 -4.32 22.29
CA VAL A 200 -4.61 -5.35 21.23
C VAL A 200 -5.49 -4.93 20.05
N LYS A 201 -6.71 -4.44 20.32
CA LYS A 201 -7.63 -3.97 19.28
C LYS A 201 -7.07 -2.78 18.50
N ALA A 202 -6.40 -1.84 19.18
CA ALA A 202 -5.89 -0.63 18.54
C ALA A 202 -4.54 -0.82 17.83
N MET A 203 -3.71 -1.76 18.26
CA MET A 203 -2.34 -1.87 17.77
C MET A 203 -2.06 -3.15 16.98
N VAL A 204 -2.70 -4.27 17.31
CA VAL A 204 -2.46 -5.56 16.63
C VAL A 204 -3.45 -5.77 15.49
N PHE A 205 -4.74 -5.57 15.75
CA PHE A 205 -5.79 -5.84 14.75
C PHE A 205 -5.66 -5.00 13.48
N PRO A 206 -5.32 -3.69 13.52
CA PRO A 206 -5.13 -2.92 12.29
C PRO A 206 -4.01 -3.45 11.39
N ILE A 207 -2.94 -4.03 11.98
CA ILE A 207 -1.86 -4.66 11.22
C ILE A 207 -2.39 -5.91 10.48
N VAL A 208 -3.20 -6.70 11.16
CA VAL A 208 -3.77 -7.94 10.60
C VAL A 208 -4.85 -7.65 9.57
N MET A 209 -5.64 -6.59 9.77
CA MET A 209 -6.74 -6.21 8.88
C MET A 209 -6.30 -5.33 7.70
N TYR A 210 -5.01 -4.97 7.59
CA TYR A 210 -4.55 -4.08 6.53
C TYR A 210 -4.84 -4.65 5.14
N GLY A 211 -5.61 -3.91 4.33
CA GLY A 211 -6.00 -4.30 2.97
C GLY A 211 -7.05 -5.43 2.89
N CYS A 212 -7.68 -5.81 4.02
CA CYS A 212 -8.65 -6.91 4.07
C CYS A 212 -9.90 -6.67 3.21
N GLU A 213 -10.18 -5.43 2.82
CA GLU A 213 -11.30 -5.08 1.95
C GLU A 213 -11.22 -5.78 0.58
N SER A 214 -9.98 -5.98 0.10
CA SER A 214 -9.71 -6.63 -1.19
C SER A 214 -9.65 -8.16 -1.12
N TRP A 215 -9.62 -8.75 0.08
CA TRP A 215 -9.38 -10.19 0.23
C TRP A 215 -10.59 -11.03 -0.14
N THR A 216 -10.35 -12.10 -0.89
CA THR A 216 -11.31 -13.19 -1.10
C THR A 216 -11.01 -14.28 -0.09
N MET A 217 -11.72 -14.26 1.05
CA MET A 217 -11.47 -15.21 2.15
C MET A 217 -12.14 -16.56 1.88
N LYS A 218 -11.34 -17.64 1.96
CA LYS A 218 -11.81 -19.02 1.96
C LYS A 218 -12.02 -19.48 3.42
N LYS A 219 -12.78 -20.54 3.62
CA LYS A 219 -13.05 -21.10 4.97
C LYS A 219 -11.78 -21.38 5.78
N ALA A 220 -10.71 -21.84 5.10
CA ALA A 220 -9.43 -22.11 5.76
C ALA A 220 -8.74 -20.83 6.28
N GLU A 221 -8.89 -19.70 5.59
CA GLU A 221 -8.36 -18.40 6.02
C GLU A 221 -9.15 -17.86 7.22
N CYS A 222 -10.49 -17.98 7.22
CA CYS A 222 -11.32 -17.63 8.37
C CYS A 222 -10.88 -18.39 9.62
N GLN A 223 -10.69 -19.71 9.51
CA GLN A 223 -10.21 -20.53 10.63
C GLN A 223 -8.85 -20.10 11.17
N ARG A 224 -7.93 -19.63 10.30
CA ARG A 224 -6.62 -19.09 10.73
C ARG A 224 -6.76 -17.77 11.45
N ILE A 225 -7.66 -16.91 10.99
CA ILE A 225 -7.94 -15.61 11.61
C ILE A 225 -8.54 -15.81 13.00
N ASP A 226 -9.51 -16.73 13.14
CA ASP A 226 -10.11 -17.11 14.43
C ASP A 226 -9.09 -17.69 15.39
N ALA A 227 -8.22 -18.58 14.90
CA ALA A 227 -7.16 -19.16 15.70
C ALA A 227 -6.17 -18.10 16.19
N PHE A 228 -5.84 -17.12 15.34
CA PHE A 228 -4.98 -16.00 15.69
C PHE A 228 -5.65 -15.09 16.75
N GLU A 229 -6.91 -14.77 16.59
CA GLU A 229 -7.66 -13.96 17.55
C GLU A 229 -7.67 -14.63 18.93
N LEU A 230 -8.01 -15.92 18.99
CA LEU A 230 -8.00 -16.70 20.21
C LEU A 230 -6.61 -16.77 20.85
N TRP A 231 -5.56 -16.88 20.03
CA TRP A 231 -4.18 -16.85 20.50
C TRP A 231 -3.84 -15.49 21.14
N CYS A 232 -4.28 -14.38 20.58
CA CYS A 232 -4.12 -13.05 21.18
C CYS A 232 -4.83 -12.96 22.53
N TRP A 233 -6.08 -13.40 22.62
CA TRP A 233 -6.87 -13.34 23.83
C TRP A 233 -6.32 -14.22 24.95
N ARG A 234 -5.83 -15.43 24.62
CA ARG A 234 -5.14 -16.29 25.58
C ARG A 234 -3.92 -15.62 26.18
N ARG A 235 -3.15 -14.86 25.40
CA ARG A 235 -2.01 -14.08 25.91
C ARG A 235 -2.43 -12.92 26.81
N VAL A 236 -3.49 -12.21 26.48
CA VAL A 236 -4.05 -11.14 27.32
C VAL A 236 -4.51 -11.70 28.66
N LEU A 237 -5.20 -12.84 28.65
CA LEU A 237 -5.70 -13.54 29.85
C LEU A 237 -4.61 -14.34 30.57
N ARG A 238 -3.41 -14.45 30.02
CA ARG A 238 -2.31 -15.29 30.53
C ARG A 238 -2.70 -16.76 30.69
N VAL A 239 -3.57 -17.25 29.83
CA VAL A 239 -4.00 -18.64 29.83
C VAL A 239 -3.04 -19.46 28.96
N LEU A 240 -2.30 -20.37 29.61
CA LEU A 240 -1.45 -21.31 28.90
C LEU A 240 -2.31 -22.21 27.98
N TRP A 241 -1.75 -22.60 26.84
CA TRP A 241 -2.43 -23.50 25.92
C TRP A 241 -2.73 -24.87 26.55
N THR A 242 -1.92 -25.27 27.52
CA THR A 242 -2.10 -26.49 28.33
C THR A 242 -3.27 -26.40 29.31
N ALA A 243 -3.73 -25.19 29.66
CA ALA A 243 -4.93 -25.00 30.47
C ALA A 243 -6.14 -25.40 29.62
N ARG A 244 -6.90 -26.42 30.04
CA ARG A 244 -8.06 -26.97 29.31
C ARG A 244 -9.27 -26.03 29.32
N ARG A 245 -9.04 -24.73 29.03
CA ARG A 245 -10.12 -23.75 28.89
C ARG A 245 -10.67 -23.75 27.46
N SER A 246 -11.99 -23.85 27.33
CA SER A 246 -12.65 -23.82 26.02
C SER A 246 -12.53 -22.42 25.35
N ASN A 247 -12.54 -22.38 24.03
CA ASN A 247 -12.53 -21.14 23.26
C ASN A 247 -13.73 -20.25 23.61
N GLN A 248 -14.90 -20.85 23.84
CA GLN A 248 -16.11 -20.13 24.26
C GLN A 248 -15.94 -19.44 25.61
N SER A 249 -15.26 -20.09 26.58
CA SER A 249 -14.95 -19.49 27.87
C SER A 249 -14.04 -18.27 27.74
N ILE A 250 -13.04 -18.33 26.86
CA ILE A 250 -12.15 -17.20 26.56
C ILE A 250 -12.94 -16.04 25.95
N LEU A 251 -13.75 -16.30 24.94
CA LEU A 251 -14.55 -15.28 24.26
C LEU A 251 -15.61 -14.64 25.17
N LYS A 252 -16.22 -15.43 26.05
CA LYS A 252 -17.16 -14.88 27.06
C LYS A 252 -16.51 -13.89 28.00
N GLU A 253 -15.26 -14.17 28.44
CA GLU A 253 -14.53 -13.28 29.35
C GLU A 253 -14.07 -11.99 28.67
N ILE A 254 -13.62 -12.08 27.41
CA ILE A 254 -13.25 -10.91 26.59
C ILE A 254 -14.49 -10.13 26.18
N SER A 255 -15.58 -10.83 25.90
CA SER A 255 -16.86 -10.27 25.42
C SER A 255 -16.67 -9.24 24.28
N PRO A 256 -16.00 -9.61 23.16
CA PRO A 256 -15.78 -8.68 22.08
C PRO A 256 -17.11 -8.33 21.41
N GLU A 257 -17.31 -7.06 21.06
CA GLU A 257 -18.49 -6.62 20.28
C GLU A 257 -18.57 -7.33 18.92
N TYR A 258 -17.42 -7.49 18.28
CA TYR A 258 -17.24 -8.26 17.03
C TYR A 258 -15.98 -9.12 17.15
N LEU A 259 -16.04 -10.32 16.58
CA LEU A 259 -14.85 -11.13 16.30
C LEU A 259 -14.01 -10.48 15.19
N LEU A 260 -12.75 -10.83 15.10
CA LEU A 260 -11.83 -10.25 14.12
C LEU A 260 -12.31 -10.44 12.67
N GLU A 261 -12.86 -11.63 12.34
CA GLU A 261 -13.50 -11.89 11.05
C GLU A 261 -14.69 -10.95 10.81
N GLY A 262 -15.52 -10.73 11.82
CA GLY A 262 -16.66 -9.81 11.75
C GLY A 262 -16.24 -8.35 11.55
N LEU A 263 -15.12 -7.92 12.16
CA LEU A 263 -14.54 -6.60 11.93
C LEU A 263 -14.03 -6.45 10.48
N MET A 264 -13.38 -7.45 9.93
CA MET A 264 -12.94 -7.46 8.54
C MET A 264 -14.12 -7.38 7.58
N LEU A 265 -15.19 -8.13 7.84
CA LEU A 265 -16.41 -8.07 7.05
C LEU A 265 -17.06 -6.68 7.13
N LYS A 266 -17.11 -6.08 8.32
CA LYS A 266 -17.62 -4.70 8.52
C LYS A 266 -16.83 -3.69 7.69
N LEU A 267 -15.49 -3.73 7.72
CA LEU A 267 -14.64 -2.86 6.91
C LEU A 267 -14.90 -3.04 5.41
N LYS A 268 -15.01 -4.29 4.96
CA LYS A 268 -15.32 -4.61 3.57
C LYS A 268 -16.69 -4.06 3.13
N LEU A 269 -17.71 -4.21 3.95
CA LEU A 269 -19.03 -3.67 3.68
C LEU A 269 -19.05 -2.13 3.67
N GLN A 270 -18.32 -1.49 4.59
CA GLN A 270 -18.15 -0.03 4.60
C GLN A 270 -17.48 0.45 3.32
N TYR A 271 -16.38 -0.21 2.91
CA TYR A 271 -15.69 0.11 1.66
C TYR A 271 -16.61 -0.02 0.44
N ILE A 272 -17.35 -1.14 0.34
CA ILE A 272 -18.34 -1.35 -0.74
C ILE A 272 -19.43 -0.27 -0.70
N GLY A 273 -19.94 0.08 0.48
CA GLY A 273 -20.94 1.15 0.64
C GLY A 273 -20.43 2.50 0.09
N HIS A 274 -19.23 2.91 0.47
CA HIS A 274 -18.60 4.12 -0.07
C HIS A 274 -18.36 4.06 -1.57
N LEU A 275 -17.94 2.90 -2.07
CA LEU A 275 -17.73 2.69 -3.49
C LEU A 275 -19.00 2.80 -4.31
N MET A 276 -20.12 2.27 -3.80
CA MET A 276 -21.44 2.34 -4.46
C MET A 276 -21.99 3.75 -4.54
N GLN A 277 -21.63 4.64 -3.63
CA GLN A 277 -22.01 6.06 -3.68
C GLN A 277 -21.31 6.85 -4.78
N LYS A 278 -20.14 6.39 -5.24
CA LYS A 278 -19.43 7.05 -6.35
C LYS A 278 -20.11 6.78 -7.69
N THR A 279 -20.36 7.81 -8.48
CA THR A 279 -21.05 7.70 -9.79
C THR A 279 -20.17 7.04 -10.84
N ASP A 280 -18.87 7.44 -10.97
CA ASP A 280 -17.94 7.02 -12.01
C ASP A 280 -16.67 6.40 -11.44
N SER A 281 -16.83 5.37 -10.61
CA SER A 281 -15.68 4.65 -10.05
C SER A 281 -15.33 3.44 -10.89
N PHE A 282 -14.05 3.38 -11.26
CA PHE A 282 -13.47 2.24 -11.94
C PHE A 282 -13.56 0.96 -11.10
N GLU A 283 -13.31 1.06 -9.81
CA GLU A 283 -13.40 -0.04 -8.85
C GLU A 283 -14.83 -0.59 -8.76
N LYS A 284 -15.84 0.30 -8.82
CA LYS A 284 -17.26 -0.10 -8.86
C LYS A 284 -17.56 -0.91 -10.11
N THR A 285 -17.04 -0.49 -11.26
CA THR A 285 -17.22 -1.19 -12.53
C THR A 285 -16.57 -2.58 -12.50
N LEU A 286 -15.38 -2.70 -11.92
CA LEU A 286 -14.70 -3.98 -11.71
C LEU A 286 -15.49 -4.91 -10.79
N MET A 287 -15.97 -4.41 -9.66
CA MET A 287 -16.74 -5.20 -8.68
C MET A 287 -18.09 -5.67 -9.22
N LEU A 288 -18.75 -4.87 -10.05
CA LEU A 288 -20.02 -5.23 -10.67
C LEU A 288 -19.87 -6.19 -11.87
N GLY A 289 -18.62 -6.55 -12.23
CA GLY A 289 -18.34 -7.50 -13.31
C GLY A 289 -18.69 -6.98 -14.72
N LYS A 290 -18.87 -5.65 -14.88
CA LYS A 290 -19.06 -5.03 -16.20
C LYS A 290 -17.74 -4.92 -16.96
N ILE A 291 -17.05 -6.05 -17.11
CA ILE A 291 -15.81 -6.14 -17.89
C ILE A 291 -16.18 -6.68 -19.25
N GLU A 292 -15.95 -5.89 -20.28
CA GLU A 292 -16.05 -6.34 -21.67
C GLU A 292 -14.86 -7.26 -21.95
N GLY A 293 -15.08 -8.56 -21.93
CA GLY A 293 -14.12 -9.57 -22.28
C GLY A 293 -14.82 -10.77 -22.93
N ARG A 294 -14.26 -11.30 -24.01
CA ARG A 294 -14.74 -12.55 -24.62
C ARG A 294 -14.72 -13.64 -23.56
N ARG A 295 -15.90 -14.08 -23.09
CA ARG A 295 -16.03 -15.37 -22.41
C ARG A 295 -15.52 -16.44 -23.38
N ARG A 296 -14.35 -17.02 -23.12
CA ARG A 296 -14.01 -18.30 -23.75
C ARG A 296 -15.02 -19.30 -23.22
N ARG A 297 -15.89 -19.77 -24.11
CA ARG A 297 -16.70 -20.96 -23.86
C ARG A 297 -15.72 -22.12 -23.64
N GLY A 298 -15.68 -22.66 -22.43
CA GLY A 298 -15.12 -23.97 -22.15
C GLY A 298 -16.01 -25.04 -22.72
#